data_660fa55dbc820a3815ccb6f26cee33bd
#
_entry.id   660fa55dbc820a3815ccb6f26cee33bd
#
_cell.length_a   1.000
_cell.length_b   1.000
_cell.length_c   1.000
_cell.angle_alpha   90.00
_cell.angle_beta   90.00
_cell.angle_gamma   90.00
#
_symmetry.space_group_name_H-M   'P 1'
#
loop_
_entity.id
_entity.type
_entity.pdbx_description
1 polymer ?
#
loop_
_entity_poly.entity_id
_entity_poly.type
_entity_poly.pdbx_seq_one_letter_code
_entity_poly.pdbx_strand_id
1 'polypeptide(L)'
;HAQWSDDHHHAIHTAVTGEANGYYADFASEGALAKTSAHGFFHDGSYSSFREREHGHPVPSEVPTWRLISYAQNHDQIGNRAAGDRLSQSLTEDQLAVTAVLNLTTPSTPMLFMGEEWGASTPWQFFTSHPEPELGRATAEGRLAEFVKMGWDESVVPDPQDPATFASARLQWEELDDDRHARLLHLHRALLALRRATPELTDPRFAHTSAESRGPARDTAPSRFRMDRGAGLDHPAAGLVSVCVAFGEPATFPMDAADGRGERSAHILLATTPDARFEHLDRSDGAELSLPAWSAAVVRVR
;
A
#
# COMPACT_ATOMS: atom_id res chain seq x y z
N HIS A 1 14.61 3.13 -16.77
CA HIS A 1 13.23 3.40 -17.11
C HIS A 1 12.35 2.51 -16.25
N ALA A 2 11.30 3.06 -15.66
CA ALA A 2 10.41 2.39 -14.74
C ALA A 2 8.94 2.67 -15.11
N GLN A 3 8.02 1.84 -14.63
CA GLN A 3 6.59 1.93 -14.82
C GLN A 3 5.89 2.07 -13.47
N TRP A 4 4.96 3.00 -13.34
CA TRP A 4 4.09 3.08 -12.17
C TRP A 4 3.09 1.92 -12.16
N SER A 5 2.88 1.32 -10.99
CA SER A 5 1.92 0.24 -10.80
C SER A 5 0.68 0.78 -10.09
N ASP A 6 -0.26 1.34 -10.87
CA ASP A 6 -1.57 1.74 -10.37
C ASP A 6 -2.32 0.56 -9.77
N ASP A 7 -2.18 -0.63 -10.37
CA ASP A 7 -2.83 -1.86 -9.88
C ASP A 7 -2.42 -2.17 -8.44
N HIS A 8 -1.13 -1.98 -8.09
CA HIS A 8 -0.66 -2.21 -6.72
C HIS A 8 -1.20 -1.15 -5.75
N HIS A 9 -1.25 0.12 -6.18
CA HIS A 9 -1.93 1.19 -5.43
C HIS A 9 -3.40 0.83 -5.18
N HIS A 10 -4.14 0.45 -6.24
CA HIS A 10 -5.56 0.10 -6.13
C HIS A 10 -5.78 -1.05 -5.15
N ALA A 11 -4.91 -2.07 -5.18
CA ALA A 11 -5.01 -3.20 -4.27
C ALA A 11 -4.73 -2.80 -2.80
N ILE A 12 -3.73 -1.95 -2.54
CA ILE A 12 -3.47 -1.41 -1.20
C ILE A 12 -4.67 -0.56 -0.75
N HIS A 13 -5.12 0.38 -1.59
CA HIS A 13 -6.22 1.29 -1.28
C HIS A 13 -7.49 0.52 -0.88
N THR A 14 -7.89 -0.43 -1.72
CA THR A 14 -9.08 -1.26 -1.46
C THR A 14 -8.93 -2.07 -0.16
N ALA A 15 -7.74 -2.63 0.10
CA ALA A 15 -7.50 -3.42 1.31
C ALA A 15 -7.59 -2.59 2.60
N VAL A 16 -7.15 -1.32 2.59
CA VAL A 16 -7.10 -0.49 3.81
C VAL A 16 -8.33 0.39 4.01
N THR A 17 -9.05 0.75 2.93
CA THR A 17 -10.23 1.61 2.97
C THR A 17 -11.54 0.86 2.84
N GLY A 18 -11.54 -0.31 2.17
CA GLY A 18 -12.75 -1.02 1.75
C GLY A 18 -13.45 -0.37 0.54
N GLU A 19 -12.91 0.69 -0.05
CA GLU A 19 -13.49 1.35 -1.23
C GLU A 19 -13.38 0.44 -2.45
N ALA A 20 -14.52 0.13 -3.08
CA ALA A 20 -14.63 -0.82 -4.19
C ALA A 20 -15.46 -0.28 -5.36
N ASN A 21 -15.50 1.05 -5.53
CA ASN A 21 -16.28 1.71 -6.57
C ASN A 21 -15.41 2.07 -7.78
N GLY A 22 -16.03 2.17 -8.95
CA GLY A 22 -15.34 2.61 -10.17
C GLY A 22 -14.15 1.71 -10.52
N TYR A 23 -12.98 2.28 -10.72
CA TYR A 23 -11.76 1.54 -11.08
C TYR A 23 -11.18 0.69 -9.94
N TYR A 24 -11.67 0.84 -8.69
CA TYR A 24 -11.29 -0.03 -7.57
C TYR A 24 -12.02 -1.38 -7.55
N ALA A 25 -13.12 -1.53 -8.29
CA ALA A 25 -14.03 -2.68 -8.18
C ALA A 25 -13.32 -4.05 -8.35
N ASP A 26 -12.44 -4.17 -9.34
CA ASP A 26 -11.73 -5.43 -9.61
C ASP A 26 -10.74 -5.79 -8.49
N PHE A 27 -10.23 -4.78 -7.79
CA PHE A 27 -9.23 -4.92 -6.71
C PHE A 27 -9.83 -5.28 -5.35
N ALA A 28 -11.16 -5.30 -5.24
CA ALA A 28 -11.86 -5.81 -4.06
C ALA A 28 -11.84 -7.35 -3.96
N SER A 29 -11.24 -8.04 -4.94
CA SER A 29 -11.09 -9.49 -4.91
C SER A 29 -10.05 -9.93 -3.88
N GLU A 30 -10.30 -11.07 -3.21
CA GLU A 30 -9.46 -11.62 -2.14
C GLU A 30 -7.96 -11.71 -2.51
N GLY A 31 -7.66 -12.05 -3.75
CA GLY A 31 -6.28 -12.25 -4.21
C GLY A 31 -5.59 -11.02 -4.78
N ALA A 32 -6.25 -9.86 -4.88
CA ALA A 32 -5.71 -8.70 -5.61
C ALA A 32 -4.39 -8.18 -5.02
N LEU A 33 -4.33 -7.97 -3.70
CA LEU A 33 -3.13 -7.50 -3.02
C LEU A 33 -1.98 -8.52 -3.14
N ALA A 34 -2.27 -9.81 -2.98
CA ALA A 34 -1.29 -10.87 -3.13
C ALA A 34 -0.75 -10.93 -4.57
N LYS A 35 -1.64 -10.89 -5.56
CA LYS A 35 -1.26 -10.94 -6.98
C LYS A 35 -0.38 -9.75 -7.37
N THR A 36 -0.76 -8.53 -7.00
CA THR A 36 0.02 -7.33 -7.34
C THR A 36 1.37 -7.30 -6.63
N SER A 37 1.44 -7.80 -5.39
CA SER A 37 2.70 -7.92 -4.64
C SER A 37 3.66 -8.93 -5.25
N ALA A 38 3.16 -10.08 -5.72
CA ALA A 38 3.97 -11.16 -6.27
C ALA A 38 4.30 -11.01 -7.77
N HIS A 39 3.45 -10.30 -8.53
CA HIS A 39 3.53 -10.24 -10.00
C HIS A 39 3.54 -8.82 -10.57
N GLY A 40 3.41 -7.78 -9.73
CA GLY A 40 3.48 -6.36 -10.12
C GLY A 40 2.17 -5.76 -10.62
N PHE A 41 1.36 -6.49 -11.39
CA PHE A 41 0.06 -6.05 -11.89
C PHE A 41 -1.04 -7.07 -11.60
N PHE A 42 -2.26 -6.57 -11.42
CA PHE A 42 -3.47 -7.38 -11.31
C PHE A 42 -3.99 -7.80 -12.68
N HIS A 43 -4.09 -6.82 -13.61
CA HIS A 43 -4.50 -7.07 -14.97
C HIS A 43 -3.31 -7.53 -15.84
N ASP A 44 -3.25 -8.82 -16.08
CA ASP A 44 -2.19 -9.50 -16.81
C ASP A 44 -2.70 -10.23 -18.06
N GLY A 45 -3.76 -9.72 -18.66
CA GLY A 45 -4.58 -10.31 -19.72
C GLY A 45 -6.00 -10.62 -19.24
N SER A 46 -6.29 -10.41 -17.97
CA SER A 46 -7.63 -10.60 -17.40
C SER A 46 -8.59 -9.48 -17.79
N TYR A 47 -9.90 -9.77 -17.69
CA TYR A 47 -10.94 -8.77 -17.98
C TYR A 47 -10.91 -7.67 -16.91
N SER A 48 -10.94 -6.41 -17.35
CA SER A 48 -11.11 -5.24 -16.49
C SER A 48 -12.56 -4.74 -16.59
N SER A 49 -13.27 -4.74 -15.47
CA SER A 49 -14.66 -4.27 -15.42
C SER A 49 -14.77 -2.78 -15.73
N PHE A 50 -13.80 -1.98 -15.30
CA PHE A 50 -13.73 -0.55 -15.56
C PHE A 50 -13.45 -0.23 -17.05
N ARG A 51 -12.60 -1.04 -17.71
CA ARG A 51 -12.23 -0.85 -19.12
C ARG A 51 -13.13 -1.62 -20.09
N GLU A 52 -14.00 -2.49 -19.56
CA GLU A 52 -14.91 -3.35 -20.33
C GLU A 52 -14.21 -4.22 -21.39
N ARG A 53 -12.96 -4.64 -21.10
CA ARG A 53 -12.14 -5.46 -22.01
C ARG A 53 -11.00 -6.16 -21.26
N GLU A 54 -10.40 -7.16 -21.89
CA GLU A 54 -9.13 -7.71 -21.45
C GLU A 54 -8.04 -6.62 -21.45
N HIS A 55 -7.21 -6.62 -20.42
CA HIS A 55 -6.20 -5.58 -20.18
C HIS A 55 -4.90 -6.15 -19.62
N GLY A 56 -3.79 -5.52 -20.01
CA GLY A 56 -2.47 -5.85 -19.52
C GLY A 56 -1.85 -7.11 -20.11
N HIS A 57 -0.67 -7.41 -19.64
CA HIS A 57 0.09 -8.63 -19.92
C HIS A 57 0.92 -8.98 -18.67
N PRO A 58 1.27 -10.27 -18.46
CA PRO A 58 2.21 -10.64 -17.42
C PRO A 58 3.54 -9.86 -17.53
N VAL A 59 4.11 -9.47 -16.40
CA VAL A 59 5.45 -8.89 -16.38
C VAL A 59 6.45 -9.99 -16.74
N PRO A 60 7.30 -9.78 -17.77
CA PRO A 60 8.33 -10.76 -18.11
C PRO A 60 9.28 -11.03 -16.93
N SER A 61 9.66 -12.29 -16.75
CA SER A 61 10.47 -12.73 -15.59
C SER A 61 11.84 -12.08 -15.48
N GLU A 62 12.38 -11.59 -16.60
CA GLU A 62 13.65 -10.86 -16.69
C GLU A 62 13.56 -9.39 -16.27
N VAL A 63 12.33 -8.85 -16.11
CA VAL A 63 12.13 -7.47 -15.65
C VAL A 63 12.36 -7.41 -14.14
N PRO A 64 13.38 -6.68 -13.68
CA PRO A 64 13.63 -6.58 -12.25
C PRO A 64 12.54 -5.77 -11.55
N THR A 65 12.18 -6.18 -10.34
CA THR A 65 11.08 -5.62 -9.55
C THR A 65 11.20 -4.11 -9.36
N TRP A 66 12.41 -3.58 -9.22
CA TRP A 66 12.65 -2.15 -9.03
C TRP A 66 12.27 -1.27 -10.24
N ARG A 67 11.98 -1.85 -11.40
CA ARG A 67 11.40 -1.13 -12.54
C ARG A 67 9.91 -0.84 -12.41
N LEU A 68 9.26 -1.44 -11.43
CA LEU A 68 7.92 -1.03 -11.04
C LEU A 68 8.01 -0.04 -9.88
N ILE A 69 7.20 1.00 -9.92
CA ILE A 69 7.08 1.98 -8.84
C ILE A 69 5.74 1.76 -8.17
N SER A 70 5.77 1.46 -6.88
CA SER A 70 4.59 1.29 -6.03
C SER A 70 4.38 2.51 -5.15
N TYR A 71 3.15 2.75 -4.76
CA TYR A 71 2.77 3.86 -3.88
C TYR A 71 1.41 3.58 -3.24
N ALA A 72 1.20 4.14 -2.07
CA ALA A 72 -0.12 4.15 -1.43
C ALA A 72 -0.93 5.37 -1.90
N GLN A 73 -0.26 6.47 -2.23
CA GLN A 73 -0.85 7.71 -2.72
C GLN A 73 0.08 8.36 -3.75
N ASN A 74 -0.49 9.13 -4.67
CA ASN A 74 0.24 10.06 -5.51
C ASN A 74 -0.64 11.28 -5.84
N HIS A 75 -0.10 12.25 -6.58
CA HIS A 75 -0.81 13.47 -6.93
C HIS A 75 -2.09 13.22 -7.75
N ASP A 76 -2.09 12.20 -8.62
CA ASP A 76 -3.26 11.84 -9.43
C ASP A 76 -4.34 11.20 -8.58
N GLN A 77 -3.98 10.21 -7.75
CA GLN A 77 -4.94 9.46 -6.96
C GLN A 77 -5.66 10.36 -5.94
N ILE A 78 -4.93 11.29 -5.31
CA ILE A 78 -5.54 12.25 -4.39
C ILE A 78 -6.22 13.38 -5.16
N GLY A 79 -5.56 13.96 -6.16
CA GLY A 79 -6.07 15.09 -6.94
C GLY A 79 -7.29 14.77 -7.79
N ASN A 80 -7.55 13.48 -8.07
CA ASN A 80 -8.75 13.02 -8.74
C ASN A 80 -9.93 12.71 -7.80
N ARG A 81 -9.77 12.92 -6.50
CA ARG A 81 -10.89 12.92 -5.54
C ARG A 81 -11.52 14.31 -5.48
N ALA A 82 -12.84 14.38 -5.26
CA ALA A 82 -13.58 15.64 -5.33
C ALA A 82 -13.05 16.70 -4.34
N ALA A 83 -12.73 16.30 -3.12
CA ALA A 83 -12.16 17.18 -2.09
C ALA A 83 -10.63 17.14 -2.03
N GLY A 84 -9.97 16.31 -2.84
CA GLY A 84 -8.52 16.09 -2.73
C GLY A 84 -8.11 15.43 -1.42
N ASP A 85 -8.97 14.59 -0.86
CA ASP A 85 -8.79 13.96 0.43
C ASP A 85 -7.72 12.87 0.40
N ARG A 86 -6.81 12.93 1.39
CA ARG A 86 -5.74 11.96 1.61
C ARG A 86 -6.23 10.79 2.45
N LEU A 87 -5.51 9.67 2.40
CA LEU A 87 -5.75 8.54 3.30
C LEU A 87 -5.72 8.94 4.79
N SER A 88 -4.87 9.89 5.16
CA SER A 88 -4.77 10.43 6.52
C SER A 88 -6.03 11.12 7.05
N GLN A 89 -6.95 11.50 6.17
CA GLN A 89 -8.23 12.13 6.54
C GLN A 89 -9.34 11.12 6.81
N SER A 90 -9.18 9.87 6.36
CA SER A 90 -10.19 8.82 6.49
C SER A 90 -9.73 7.60 7.30
N LEU A 91 -8.44 7.34 7.35
CA LEU A 91 -7.87 6.17 8.03
C LEU A 91 -7.41 6.49 9.45
N THR A 92 -7.46 5.47 10.31
CA THR A 92 -6.85 5.52 11.65
C THR A 92 -5.33 5.47 11.57
N GLU A 93 -4.65 5.79 12.68
CA GLU A 93 -3.18 5.68 12.76
C GLU A 93 -2.69 4.26 12.45
N ASP A 94 -3.38 3.24 12.95
CA ASP A 94 -3.03 1.84 12.74
C ASP A 94 -3.19 1.44 11.26
N GLN A 95 -4.25 1.91 10.60
CA GLN A 95 -4.43 1.70 9.16
C GLN A 95 -3.35 2.40 8.33
N LEU A 96 -2.96 3.62 8.71
CA LEU A 96 -1.84 4.32 8.07
C LEU A 96 -0.50 3.59 8.29
N ALA A 97 -0.28 3.04 9.48
CA ALA A 97 0.89 2.23 9.77
C ALA A 97 0.94 0.96 8.92
N VAL A 98 -0.17 0.25 8.78
CA VAL A 98 -0.32 -0.91 7.88
C VAL A 98 -0.04 -0.50 6.43
N THR A 99 -0.60 0.63 5.99
CA THR A 99 -0.39 1.17 4.64
C THR A 99 1.10 1.43 4.36
N ALA A 100 1.81 2.03 5.32
CA ALA A 100 3.26 2.27 5.22
C ALA A 100 4.05 0.95 5.11
N VAL A 101 3.70 -0.07 5.90
CA VAL A 101 4.33 -1.40 5.80
C VAL A 101 4.12 -1.99 4.41
N LEU A 102 2.88 -2.03 3.91
CA LEU A 102 2.55 -2.58 2.60
C LEU A 102 3.33 -1.89 1.48
N ASN A 103 3.40 -0.56 1.47
CA ASN A 103 4.12 0.19 0.45
C ASN A 103 5.64 0.03 0.55
N LEU A 104 6.21 0.15 1.76
CA LEU A 104 7.67 0.21 1.92
C LEU A 104 8.36 -1.17 1.96
N THR A 105 7.62 -2.26 2.11
CA THR A 105 8.16 -3.63 2.05
C THR A 105 7.97 -4.34 0.71
N THR A 106 7.21 -3.72 -0.21
CA THR A 106 6.99 -4.26 -1.57
C THR A 106 8.30 -4.56 -2.30
N PRO A 107 8.35 -5.54 -3.22
CA PRO A 107 9.52 -5.78 -4.05
C PRO A 107 9.86 -4.62 -4.99
N SER A 108 8.88 -3.83 -5.38
CA SER A 108 9.01 -2.67 -6.28
C SER A 108 9.75 -1.50 -5.63
N THR A 109 10.07 -0.47 -6.39
CA THR A 109 10.58 0.79 -5.86
C THR A 109 9.43 1.57 -5.21
N PRO A 110 9.42 1.78 -3.90
CA PRO A 110 8.36 2.54 -3.24
C PRO A 110 8.52 4.03 -3.50
N MET A 111 7.41 4.69 -3.78
CA MET A 111 7.30 6.14 -3.87
C MET A 111 6.41 6.63 -2.72
N LEU A 112 6.77 7.75 -2.13
CA LEU A 112 5.98 8.45 -1.13
C LEU A 112 5.48 9.77 -1.74
N PHE A 113 4.22 10.08 -1.50
CA PHE A 113 3.69 11.38 -1.82
C PHE A 113 3.93 12.34 -0.65
N MET A 114 4.32 13.56 -0.93
CA MET A 114 4.70 14.56 0.08
C MET A 114 3.66 14.66 1.21
N GLY A 115 4.11 14.56 2.45
CA GLY A 115 3.27 14.59 3.65
C GLY A 115 2.65 13.24 4.04
N GLU A 116 2.76 12.21 3.19
CA GLU A 116 2.28 10.86 3.50
C GLU A 116 3.01 10.28 4.70
N GLU A 117 4.31 10.53 4.80
CA GLU A 117 5.20 9.99 5.80
C GLU A 117 4.90 10.44 7.23
N TRP A 118 4.12 11.50 7.41
CA TRP A 118 3.60 11.89 8.73
C TRP A 118 2.07 11.96 8.79
N GLY A 119 1.39 11.63 7.69
CA GLY A 119 -0.07 11.68 7.62
C GLY A 119 -0.61 13.10 7.62
N ALA A 120 -0.06 13.97 6.74
CA ALA A 120 -0.49 15.36 6.61
C ALA A 120 -2.00 15.50 6.51
N SER A 121 -2.57 16.47 7.22
CA SER A 121 -4.02 16.74 7.24
C SER A 121 -4.52 17.56 6.05
N THR A 122 -3.59 18.25 5.35
CA THR A 122 -3.94 19.11 4.23
C THR A 122 -4.40 18.31 3.02
N PRO A 123 -5.47 18.73 2.33
CA PRO A 123 -5.89 18.08 1.09
C PRO A 123 -4.86 18.30 -0.03
N TRP A 124 -5.05 17.58 -1.13
CA TRP A 124 -4.34 17.81 -2.38
C TRP A 124 -5.34 17.84 -3.52
N GLN A 125 -5.94 18.99 -3.72
CA GLN A 125 -6.93 19.22 -4.78
C GLN A 125 -6.22 19.48 -6.10
N PHE A 126 -6.89 19.19 -7.21
CA PHE A 126 -6.44 19.63 -8.51
C PHE A 126 -6.53 21.16 -8.60
N PHE A 127 -5.43 21.80 -8.96
CA PHE A 127 -5.38 23.26 -9.15
C PHE A 127 -4.61 23.64 -10.41
N THR A 128 -4.96 24.76 -10.99
CA THR A 128 -4.36 25.30 -12.20
C THR A 128 -4.14 26.80 -12.10
N SER A 129 -3.33 27.33 -13.01
CA SER A 129 -3.13 28.77 -13.14
C SER A 129 -3.00 29.11 -14.61
N HIS A 130 -4.12 29.08 -15.32
CA HIS A 130 -4.17 29.44 -16.72
C HIS A 130 -4.29 30.97 -16.86
N PRO A 131 -3.38 31.63 -17.60
CA PRO A 131 -3.45 33.07 -17.81
C PRO A 131 -4.64 33.47 -18.72
N GLU A 132 -5.12 32.54 -19.57
CA GLU A 132 -6.27 32.79 -20.45
C GLU A 132 -7.57 32.51 -19.68
N PRO A 133 -8.43 33.55 -19.46
CA PRO A 133 -9.64 33.39 -18.65
C PRO A 133 -10.63 32.34 -19.18
N GLU A 134 -10.70 32.20 -20.51
CA GLU A 134 -11.59 31.19 -21.13
C GLU A 134 -11.12 29.78 -20.89
N LEU A 135 -9.80 29.54 -20.96
CA LEU A 135 -9.22 28.24 -20.67
C LEU A 135 -9.39 27.86 -19.19
N GLY A 136 -9.16 28.83 -18.29
CA GLY A 136 -9.37 28.63 -16.86
C GLY A 136 -10.81 28.22 -16.54
N ARG A 137 -11.79 28.92 -17.10
CA ARG A 137 -13.21 28.62 -16.95
C ARG A 137 -13.56 27.25 -17.52
N ALA A 138 -13.12 26.94 -18.73
CA ALA A 138 -13.38 25.65 -19.37
C ALA A 138 -12.76 24.49 -18.56
N THR A 139 -11.60 24.71 -17.93
CA THR A 139 -10.97 23.72 -17.04
C THR A 139 -11.80 23.49 -15.78
N ALA A 140 -12.29 24.54 -15.14
CA ALA A 140 -13.15 24.43 -13.95
C ALA A 140 -14.49 23.73 -14.26
N GLU A 141 -15.15 24.12 -15.36
CA GLU A 141 -16.41 23.53 -15.82
C GLU A 141 -16.20 22.02 -16.19
N GLY A 142 -15.11 21.70 -16.90
CA GLY A 142 -14.78 20.33 -17.28
C GLY A 142 -14.55 19.45 -16.07
N ARG A 143 -13.84 19.97 -15.06
CA ARG A 143 -13.57 19.26 -13.81
C ARG A 143 -14.85 18.97 -13.03
N LEU A 144 -15.71 19.97 -12.88
CA LEU A 144 -17.00 19.82 -12.22
C LEU A 144 -17.87 18.78 -12.93
N ALA A 145 -17.99 18.86 -14.27
CA ALA A 145 -18.77 17.90 -15.05
C ALA A 145 -18.26 16.45 -14.94
N GLU A 146 -16.96 16.26 -14.77
CA GLU A 146 -16.36 14.94 -14.54
C GLU A 146 -16.84 14.35 -13.22
N PHE A 147 -16.81 15.12 -12.12
CA PHE A 147 -17.25 14.65 -10.79
C PHE A 147 -18.75 14.40 -10.72
N VAL A 148 -19.56 15.28 -11.33
CA VAL A 148 -21.02 15.06 -11.45
C VAL A 148 -21.31 13.73 -12.15
N LYS A 149 -20.60 13.45 -13.23
CA LYS A 149 -20.74 12.17 -13.95
C LYS A 149 -20.37 10.97 -13.09
N MET A 150 -19.45 11.13 -12.14
CA MET A 150 -19.06 10.09 -11.17
C MET A 150 -20.01 10.01 -9.97
N GLY A 151 -21.02 10.90 -9.87
CA GLY A 151 -21.99 10.91 -8.78
C GLY A 151 -21.51 11.62 -7.50
N TRP A 152 -20.50 12.49 -7.59
CA TRP A 152 -19.99 13.25 -6.45
C TRP A 152 -20.77 14.55 -6.27
N ASP A 153 -20.78 15.06 -5.02
CA ASP A 153 -21.42 16.34 -4.69
C ASP A 153 -20.58 17.51 -5.27
N GLU A 154 -21.22 18.29 -6.13
CA GLU A 154 -20.60 19.47 -6.76
C GLU A 154 -20.11 20.49 -5.72
N SER A 155 -20.79 20.60 -4.59
CA SER A 155 -20.50 21.61 -3.57
C SER A 155 -19.15 21.43 -2.87
N VAL A 156 -18.58 20.23 -2.94
CA VAL A 156 -17.27 19.92 -2.33
C VAL A 156 -16.08 20.07 -3.30
N VAL A 157 -16.37 20.29 -4.60
CA VAL A 157 -15.33 20.45 -5.63
C VAL A 157 -14.87 21.90 -5.67
N PRO A 158 -13.63 22.21 -5.31
CA PRO A 158 -13.13 23.59 -5.36
C PRO A 158 -12.87 24.04 -6.80
N ASP A 159 -12.95 25.35 -7.04
CA ASP A 159 -12.50 25.93 -8.30
C ASP A 159 -10.98 25.75 -8.44
N PRO A 160 -10.49 25.03 -9.46
CA PRO A 160 -9.06 24.80 -9.64
C PRO A 160 -8.27 26.09 -9.97
N GLN A 161 -8.91 27.15 -10.44
CA GLN A 161 -8.30 28.43 -10.75
C GLN A 161 -8.26 29.38 -9.55
N ASP A 162 -8.99 29.08 -8.46
CA ASP A 162 -8.93 29.89 -7.25
C ASP A 162 -7.55 29.71 -6.55
N PRO A 163 -6.78 30.81 -6.32
CA PRO A 163 -5.54 30.72 -5.55
C PRO A 163 -5.70 30.09 -4.16
N ALA A 164 -6.89 30.14 -3.56
CA ALA A 164 -7.18 29.48 -2.29
C ALA A 164 -7.12 27.96 -2.39
N THR A 165 -7.46 27.36 -3.53
CA THR A 165 -7.35 25.93 -3.79
C THR A 165 -5.89 25.46 -3.71
N PHE A 166 -4.97 26.20 -4.35
CA PHE A 166 -3.54 25.96 -4.19
C PHE A 166 -3.06 26.21 -2.75
N ALA A 167 -3.50 27.27 -2.13
CA ALA A 167 -3.06 27.64 -0.79
C ALA A 167 -3.46 26.58 0.25
N SER A 168 -4.64 25.95 0.10
CA SER A 168 -5.12 24.89 0.98
C SER A 168 -4.31 23.59 0.89
N ALA A 169 -3.61 23.37 -0.23
CA ALA A 169 -2.77 22.18 -0.45
C ALA A 169 -1.36 22.30 0.16
N ARG A 170 -1.02 23.45 0.76
CA ARG A 170 0.29 23.63 1.40
C ARG A 170 0.39 22.82 2.67
N LEU A 171 1.47 22.03 2.77
CA LEU A 171 1.75 21.24 3.96
C LEU A 171 1.97 22.11 5.19
N GLN A 172 1.42 21.68 6.32
CA GLN A 172 1.58 22.31 7.64
C GLN A 172 2.70 21.56 8.37
N TRP A 173 3.91 22.14 8.34
CA TRP A 173 5.09 21.50 8.93
C TRP A 173 5.03 21.43 10.45
N GLU A 174 4.21 22.27 11.09
CA GLU A 174 3.96 22.31 12.52
C GLU A 174 3.25 21.04 13.02
N GLU A 175 2.60 20.27 12.14
CA GLU A 175 2.01 18.98 12.46
C GLU A 175 3.06 17.99 13.01
N LEU A 176 4.32 18.15 12.63
CA LEU A 176 5.41 17.31 13.11
C LEU A 176 5.71 17.43 14.62
N ASP A 177 5.20 18.48 15.26
CA ASP A 177 5.28 18.67 16.72
C ASP A 177 4.22 17.86 17.47
N ASP A 178 3.24 17.28 16.77
CA ASP A 178 2.24 16.39 17.34
C ASP A 178 2.75 14.94 17.38
N ASP A 179 2.54 14.28 18.51
CA ASP A 179 3.00 12.90 18.77
C ASP A 179 2.48 11.90 17.73
N ARG A 180 1.25 12.08 17.23
CA ARG A 180 0.65 11.22 16.22
C ARG A 180 1.45 11.26 14.91
N HIS A 181 1.71 12.46 14.40
CA HIS A 181 2.45 12.66 13.17
C HIS A 181 3.92 12.25 13.32
N ALA A 182 4.52 12.55 14.48
CA ALA A 182 5.89 12.15 14.80
C ALA A 182 6.05 10.62 14.84
N ARG A 183 5.07 9.88 15.41
CA ARG A 183 5.10 8.39 15.42
C ARG A 183 5.06 7.80 14.01
N LEU A 184 4.17 8.30 13.14
CA LEU A 184 4.08 7.81 11.78
C LEU A 184 5.35 8.10 10.96
N LEU A 185 5.93 9.29 11.12
CA LEU A 185 7.22 9.64 10.52
C LEU A 185 8.35 8.73 11.02
N HIS A 186 8.35 8.42 12.34
CA HIS A 186 9.33 7.49 12.91
C HIS A 186 9.21 6.10 12.28
N LEU A 187 7.99 5.59 12.13
CA LEU A 187 7.73 4.31 11.47
C LEU A 187 8.25 4.30 10.02
N HIS A 188 7.98 5.34 9.23
CA HIS A 188 8.49 5.43 7.86
C HIS A 188 10.03 5.41 7.82
N ARG A 189 10.69 6.14 8.73
CA ARG A 189 12.16 6.10 8.86
C ARG A 189 12.67 4.72 9.22
N ALA A 190 12.01 4.03 10.15
CA ALA A 190 12.38 2.68 10.57
C ALA A 190 12.19 1.67 9.42
N LEU A 191 11.10 1.75 8.68
CA LEU A 191 10.82 0.89 7.51
C LEU A 191 11.85 1.11 6.39
N LEU A 192 12.21 2.35 6.10
CA LEU A 192 13.24 2.67 5.10
C LEU A 192 14.63 2.18 5.54
N ALA A 193 14.96 2.30 6.82
CA ALA A 193 16.20 1.76 7.37
C ALA A 193 16.21 0.23 7.29
N LEU A 194 15.11 -0.43 7.69
CA LEU A 194 14.94 -1.87 7.60
C LEU A 194 15.08 -2.35 6.16
N ARG A 195 14.40 -1.72 5.18
CA ARG A 195 14.50 -2.06 3.76
C ARG A 195 15.95 -2.02 3.26
N ARG A 196 16.72 -0.99 3.64
CA ARG A 196 18.13 -0.87 3.24
C ARG A 196 19.02 -1.94 3.88
N ALA A 197 18.72 -2.35 5.10
CA ALA A 197 19.49 -3.32 5.87
C ALA A 197 19.11 -4.78 5.58
N THR A 198 18.02 -5.02 4.82
CA THR A 198 17.41 -6.33 4.59
C THR A 198 17.46 -6.66 3.10
N PRO A 199 18.47 -7.43 2.64
CA PRO A 199 18.64 -7.77 1.23
C PRO A 199 17.41 -8.45 0.61
N GLU A 200 16.69 -9.25 1.39
CA GLU A 200 15.48 -9.93 0.96
C GLU A 200 14.40 -8.93 0.49
N LEU A 201 14.27 -7.79 1.15
CA LEU A 201 13.29 -6.75 0.78
C LEU A 201 13.70 -5.97 -0.48
N THR A 202 14.96 -6.05 -0.89
CA THR A 202 15.48 -5.36 -2.08
C THR A 202 15.88 -6.30 -3.20
N ASP A 203 15.65 -7.62 -3.05
CA ASP A 203 15.93 -8.58 -4.12
C ASP A 203 15.12 -8.23 -5.38
N PRO A 204 15.76 -8.12 -6.56
CA PRO A 204 15.13 -7.62 -7.76
C PRO A 204 14.27 -8.65 -8.51
N ARG A 205 14.06 -9.85 -7.96
CA ARG A 205 13.41 -10.97 -8.67
C ARG A 205 12.02 -11.25 -8.12
N PHE A 206 11.02 -11.21 -8.98
CA PHE A 206 9.67 -11.64 -8.62
C PHE A 206 9.63 -13.13 -8.22
N ALA A 207 10.46 -13.98 -8.81
CA ALA A 207 10.56 -15.40 -8.45
C ALA A 207 10.93 -15.66 -6.97
N HIS A 208 11.46 -14.65 -6.26
CA HIS A 208 11.78 -14.73 -4.84
C HIS A 208 10.70 -14.08 -3.96
N THR A 209 9.54 -13.80 -4.53
CA THR A 209 8.39 -13.25 -3.83
C THR A 209 7.22 -14.20 -3.96
N SER A 210 6.64 -14.59 -2.84
CA SER A 210 5.31 -15.20 -2.82
C SER A 210 4.41 -14.38 -1.91
N ALA A 211 3.13 -14.33 -2.23
CA ALA A 211 2.17 -13.62 -1.41
C ALA A 211 0.83 -14.36 -1.39
N GLU A 212 0.16 -14.31 -0.25
CA GLU A 212 -1.21 -14.76 -0.08
C GLU A 212 -2.02 -13.73 0.68
N SER A 213 -3.28 -13.61 0.33
CA SER A 213 -4.27 -12.89 1.12
C SER A 213 -5.49 -13.78 1.32
N ARG A 214 -6.10 -13.69 2.49
CA ARG A 214 -7.31 -14.42 2.84
C ARG A 214 -8.29 -13.48 3.50
N GLY A 215 -9.55 -13.60 3.12
CA GLY A 215 -10.65 -12.84 3.66
C GLY A 215 -11.85 -13.71 3.98
N PRO A 216 -12.83 -13.21 4.71
CA PRO A 216 -14.11 -13.86 4.84
C PRO A 216 -14.78 -13.92 3.46
N ALA A 217 -15.42 -15.04 3.15
CA ALA A 217 -16.00 -15.35 1.82
C ALA A 217 -17.04 -14.34 1.29
N ARG A 218 -17.33 -13.26 2.03
CA ARG A 218 -18.36 -12.27 1.69
C ARG A 218 -17.93 -10.80 1.80
N ASP A 219 -16.71 -10.51 2.29
CA ASP A 219 -16.22 -9.14 2.44
C ASP A 219 -15.14 -8.84 1.40
N THR A 220 -15.12 -7.62 0.93
CA THR A 220 -14.22 -7.13 -0.12
C THR A 220 -12.78 -6.93 0.34
N ALA A 221 -12.55 -6.81 1.66
CA ALA A 221 -11.21 -6.63 2.22
C ALA A 221 -10.63 -7.97 2.73
N PRO A 222 -9.32 -8.21 2.57
CA PRO A 222 -8.68 -9.37 3.19
C PRO A 222 -8.70 -9.24 4.72
N SER A 223 -8.84 -10.36 5.44
CA SER A 223 -8.64 -10.38 6.88
C SER A 223 -7.17 -10.45 7.26
N ARG A 224 -6.36 -11.09 6.41
CA ARG A 224 -4.91 -11.19 6.58
C ARG A 224 -4.18 -11.24 5.24
N PHE A 225 -2.95 -10.77 5.26
CA PHE A 225 -2.01 -10.83 4.14
C PHE A 225 -0.65 -11.29 4.64
N ARG A 226 0.00 -12.14 3.85
CA ARG A 226 1.39 -12.54 4.05
C ARG A 226 2.14 -12.42 2.73
N MET A 227 3.31 -11.82 2.78
CA MET A 227 4.26 -11.80 1.67
C MET A 227 5.60 -12.34 2.17
N ASP A 228 6.09 -13.36 1.52
CA ASP A 228 7.39 -13.95 1.79
C ASP A 228 8.41 -13.49 0.75
N ARG A 229 9.53 -12.99 1.25
CA ARG A 229 10.64 -12.48 0.46
C ARG A 229 11.89 -13.31 0.73
N GLY A 230 12.39 -14.00 -0.29
CA GLY A 230 13.70 -14.67 -0.26
C GLY A 230 14.80 -13.77 -0.79
N ALA A 231 16.05 -14.06 -0.42
CA ALA A 231 17.22 -13.58 -1.15
C ALA A 231 17.83 -14.76 -1.92
N GLY A 232 18.47 -14.47 -3.06
CA GLY A 232 19.11 -15.51 -3.85
C GLY A 232 20.23 -16.23 -3.09
N LEU A 233 20.50 -17.45 -3.51
CA LEU A 233 21.51 -18.34 -2.91
C LEU A 233 22.92 -17.73 -2.83
N ASP A 234 23.17 -16.69 -3.59
CA ASP A 234 24.47 -15.99 -3.64
C ASP A 234 24.70 -15.03 -2.45
N HIS A 235 23.69 -14.83 -1.58
CA HIS A 235 23.83 -13.96 -0.42
C HIS A 235 24.06 -14.79 0.84
N PRO A 236 25.23 -14.65 1.53
CA PRO A 236 25.60 -15.51 2.67
C PRO A 236 24.68 -15.35 3.91
N ALA A 237 23.87 -14.32 3.96
CA ALA A 237 22.85 -14.08 4.99
C ALA A 237 21.43 -14.35 4.49
N ALA A 238 21.30 -15.05 3.35
CA ALA A 238 20.00 -15.32 2.73
C ALA A 238 19.10 -16.11 3.69
N GLY A 239 17.98 -15.50 4.02
CA GLY A 239 16.90 -16.03 4.83
C GLY A 239 15.58 -15.80 4.14
N LEU A 240 14.51 -16.09 4.85
CA LEU A 240 13.16 -15.72 4.48
C LEU A 240 12.73 -14.55 5.35
N VAL A 241 12.21 -13.50 4.73
CA VAL A 241 11.54 -12.40 5.42
C VAL A 241 10.06 -12.44 5.08
N SER A 242 9.24 -12.58 6.11
CA SER A 242 7.78 -12.58 6.00
C SER A 242 7.23 -11.22 6.43
N VAL A 243 6.41 -10.62 5.59
CA VAL A 243 5.62 -9.42 5.91
C VAL A 243 4.20 -9.91 6.18
N CYS A 244 3.76 -9.79 7.42
CA CYS A 244 2.45 -10.24 7.88
C CYS A 244 1.59 -9.05 8.26
N VAL A 245 0.34 -9.02 7.80
CA VAL A 245 -0.62 -7.95 8.07
C VAL A 245 -1.95 -8.56 8.49
N ALA A 246 -2.47 -8.11 9.63
CA ALA A 246 -3.83 -8.33 10.09
C ALA A 246 -4.64 -7.06 9.78
N PHE A 247 -5.74 -7.20 9.06
CA PHE A 247 -6.68 -6.11 8.78
C PHE A 247 -7.75 -6.01 9.88
N GLY A 248 -8.96 -5.68 9.60
CA GLY A 248 -10.04 -5.42 10.55
C GLY A 248 -10.26 -6.41 11.71
N GLU A 249 -9.61 -7.58 11.67
CA GLU A 249 -9.68 -8.61 12.70
C GLU A 249 -8.28 -9.09 13.10
N PRO A 250 -8.07 -9.61 14.33
CA PRO A 250 -6.81 -10.28 14.71
C PRO A 250 -6.52 -11.48 13.83
N ALA A 251 -5.25 -11.74 13.55
CA ALA A 251 -4.83 -12.86 12.71
C ALA A 251 -3.59 -13.56 13.26
N THR A 252 -3.48 -14.86 12.96
CA THR A 252 -2.30 -15.68 13.25
C THR A 252 -1.63 -16.13 11.96
N PHE A 253 -0.30 -16.28 12.01
CA PHE A 253 0.53 -16.63 10.88
C PHE A 253 1.49 -17.73 11.29
N PRO A 254 1.37 -18.95 10.72
CA PRO A 254 2.36 -19.99 10.93
C PRO A 254 3.74 -19.54 10.44
N MET A 255 4.77 -19.71 11.27
CA MET A 255 6.15 -19.36 10.96
C MET A 255 7.02 -20.60 10.68
N ASP A 256 6.39 -21.71 10.33
CA ASP A 256 7.08 -22.96 10.08
C ASP A 256 7.87 -22.96 8.79
N ALA A 257 8.92 -23.77 8.81
CA ALA A 257 9.71 -24.03 7.63
C ALA A 257 8.97 -24.95 6.66
N ALA A 258 8.95 -24.63 5.40
CA ALA A 258 8.36 -25.45 4.34
C ALA A 258 9.04 -26.84 4.16
N ASP A 259 10.16 -27.12 4.83
CA ASP A 259 10.98 -28.32 4.61
C ASP A 259 11.11 -29.29 5.80
N GLY A 260 10.47 -28.99 6.95
CA GLY A 260 10.41 -29.91 8.09
C GLY A 260 11.76 -30.33 8.71
N ARG A 261 12.84 -29.58 8.41
CA ARG A 261 14.19 -29.95 8.86
C ARG A 261 14.78 -28.86 9.78
N GLY A 262 14.67 -29.07 11.08
CA GLY A 262 15.42 -28.36 12.11
C GLY A 262 14.64 -27.30 12.87
N GLU A 263 15.10 -26.94 14.08
CA GLU A 263 14.61 -25.80 14.86
C GLU A 263 14.94 -24.52 14.12
N ARG A 264 13.92 -23.81 13.64
CA ARG A 264 14.07 -22.47 13.07
C ARG A 264 13.72 -21.43 14.11
N SER A 265 14.51 -20.36 14.12
CA SER A 265 14.23 -19.19 14.92
C SER A 265 13.52 -18.12 14.07
N ALA A 266 12.38 -17.66 14.52
CA ALA A 266 11.71 -16.51 13.96
C ALA A 266 11.95 -15.27 14.83
N HIS A 267 12.27 -14.14 14.21
CA HIS A 267 12.53 -12.89 14.92
C HIS A 267 11.75 -11.74 14.29
N ILE A 268 11.02 -10.99 15.10
CA ILE A 268 10.38 -9.75 14.65
C ILE A 268 11.48 -8.71 14.41
N LEU A 269 11.57 -8.23 13.17
CA LEU A 269 12.49 -7.16 12.77
C LEU A 269 11.86 -5.79 13.01
N LEU A 270 10.55 -5.68 12.79
CA LEU A 270 9.74 -4.49 13.01
C LEU A 270 8.29 -4.91 13.20
N ALA A 271 7.58 -4.26 14.11
CA ALA A 271 6.13 -4.37 14.23
C ALA A 271 5.51 -2.98 14.43
N THR A 272 4.28 -2.80 13.96
CA THR A 272 3.52 -1.55 14.14
C THR A 272 2.90 -1.43 15.53
N THR A 273 2.90 -2.51 16.31
CA THR A 273 2.35 -2.59 17.66
C THR A 273 3.26 -3.40 18.58
N PRO A 274 3.35 -3.07 19.88
CA PRO A 274 4.05 -3.89 20.88
C PRO A 274 3.35 -5.22 21.16
N ASP A 275 2.07 -5.37 20.78
CA ASP A 275 1.27 -6.58 21.03
C ASP A 275 1.53 -7.70 20.01
N ALA A 276 2.32 -7.44 18.97
CA ALA A 276 2.81 -8.47 18.06
C ALA A 276 3.73 -9.45 18.79
N ARG A 277 3.35 -10.72 18.85
CA ARG A 277 4.10 -11.72 19.61
C ARG A 277 4.06 -13.09 18.98
N PHE A 278 5.07 -13.90 19.28
CA PHE A 278 5.03 -15.32 18.99
C PHE A 278 4.27 -16.06 20.08
N GLU A 279 3.33 -16.89 19.66
CA GLU A 279 2.69 -17.89 20.50
C GLU A 279 3.35 -19.23 20.20
N HIS A 280 3.88 -19.91 21.22
CA HIS A 280 4.42 -21.25 21.07
C HIS A 280 3.27 -22.24 21.19
N LEU A 281 2.98 -22.94 20.12
CA LEU A 281 2.19 -24.16 20.15
C LEU A 281 3.05 -25.28 20.80
N ASP A 282 2.42 -26.26 21.41
CA ASP A 282 3.15 -27.40 22.07
C ASP A 282 4.27 -27.93 21.17
N ARG A 283 5.34 -28.43 21.78
CA ARG A 283 6.68 -28.77 21.24
C ARG A 283 6.77 -29.41 19.84
N SER A 284 5.66 -29.74 19.20
CA SER A 284 5.58 -30.36 17.86
C SER A 284 5.11 -29.46 16.74
N ASP A 285 4.50 -28.29 17.02
CA ASP A 285 3.67 -27.60 16.05
C ASP A 285 4.19 -26.20 15.59
N GLY A 286 5.46 -25.87 15.90
CA GLY A 286 6.09 -24.63 15.40
C GLY A 286 5.69 -23.35 16.16
N ALA A 287 6.11 -22.20 15.67
CA ALA A 287 5.77 -20.88 16.21
C ALA A 287 4.70 -20.21 15.35
N GLU A 288 3.70 -19.63 15.97
CA GLU A 288 2.73 -18.75 15.32
C GLU A 288 2.98 -17.28 15.73
N LEU A 289 2.96 -16.38 14.73
CA LEU A 289 2.92 -14.94 14.98
C LEU A 289 1.44 -14.55 15.16
N SER A 290 1.11 -13.97 16.30
CA SER A 290 -0.19 -13.37 16.59
C SER A 290 -0.13 -11.86 16.40
N LEU A 291 -1.04 -11.31 15.60
CA LEU A 291 -1.20 -9.89 15.33
C LEU A 291 -2.61 -9.43 15.70
N PRO A 292 -2.78 -8.33 16.45
CA PRO A 292 -4.07 -7.70 16.64
C PRO A 292 -4.60 -7.09 15.32
N ALA A 293 -5.87 -6.71 15.32
CA ALA A 293 -6.48 -6.03 14.18
C ALA A 293 -5.70 -4.76 13.80
N TRP A 294 -5.64 -4.47 12.51
CA TRP A 294 -4.93 -3.30 11.93
C TRP A 294 -3.49 -3.19 12.40
N SER A 295 -2.77 -4.30 12.33
CA SER A 295 -1.35 -4.31 12.65
C SER A 295 -0.52 -5.12 11.64
N ALA A 296 0.78 -4.87 11.65
CA ALA A 296 1.71 -5.56 10.76
C ALA A 296 3.02 -5.86 11.47
N ALA A 297 3.68 -6.92 11.01
CA ALA A 297 5.04 -7.26 11.41
C ALA A 297 5.88 -7.73 10.23
N VAL A 298 7.16 -7.39 10.27
CA VAL A 298 8.20 -7.92 9.39
C VAL A 298 9.04 -8.88 10.21
N VAL A 299 9.08 -10.13 9.80
CA VAL A 299 9.66 -11.23 10.54
C VAL A 299 10.75 -11.89 9.72
N ARG A 300 11.92 -12.15 10.30
CA ARG A 300 12.95 -12.99 9.68
C ARG A 300 12.84 -14.40 10.20
N VAL A 301 12.76 -15.37 9.29
CA VAL A 301 12.76 -16.80 9.58
C VAL A 301 14.13 -17.38 9.15
N ARG A 302 14.83 -18.05 10.05
CA ARG A 302 16.15 -18.67 9.83
C ARG A 302 16.12 -20.15 10.14
#